data_1fa3933c0ad240461206cdfa3a24271d
#
_entry.id   1fa3933c0ad240461206cdfa3a24271d
#
_cell.length_a   1.000
_cell.length_b   1.000
_cell.length_c   1.000
_cell.angle_alpha   90.00
_cell.angle_beta   90.00
_cell.angle_gamma   90.00
#
_symmetry.space_group_name_H-M   'P 1'
#
loop_
_entity.id
_entity.type
_entity.pdbx_description
1 polymer ?
#
loop_
_entity_poly.entity_id
_entity_poly.type
_entity_poly.pdbx_seq_one_letter_code
_entity_poly.pdbx_strand_id
1 'polypeptide(L)'
;MSVILETRQLCKFYGAGENQVKAVNQVDIQIEQGEFVAIVGKSGSGKSTLLHMLGGLDTPTKGSVTLAGKDLYRMKEDALAVFRRRKIGFVFQAFNLVSSVNVWENIVLPLGLDGRKVDEAYVNDIIATLGIENRIYNLPNQLSGGQQQRVAIARALVNRPEIIFADEPTGNLDSKTSDEVIALLKMTAKKYGQTIVMIPHDDEIAQVADRILVIEDGQVVDFR
;
A
#
# COMPACT_ATOMS: atom_id res chain seq x y z
N MET A 1 15.47 -12.82 8.93
CA MET A 1 15.09 -11.54 8.28
C MET A 1 14.69 -10.57 9.38
N SER A 2 14.73 -9.26 9.17
CA SER A 2 14.38 -8.27 10.19
C SER A 2 12.90 -7.92 10.10
N VAL A 3 12.22 -7.78 11.25
CA VAL A 3 10.84 -7.31 11.30
C VAL A 3 10.78 -5.84 10.91
N ILE A 4 10.03 -5.51 9.85
CA ILE A 4 9.83 -4.14 9.37
C ILE A 4 8.59 -3.50 9.95
N LEU A 5 7.53 -4.30 10.19
CA LEU A 5 6.28 -3.86 10.76
C LEU A 5 5.82 -4.83 11.86
N GLU A 6 5.39 -4.26 12.99
CA GLU A 6 4.81 -5.00 14.12
C GLU A 6 3.57 -4.28 14.65
N THR A 7 2.53 -5.03 14.99
CA THR A 7 1.39 -4.51 15.76
C THR A 7 1.28 -5.19 17.11
N ARG A 8 0.77 -4.46 18.11
CA ARG A 8 0.51 -5.00 19.44
C ARG A 8 -0.87 -4.58 19.90
N GLN A 9 -1.75 -5.59 20.11
CA GLN A 9 -3.13 -5.45 20.59
C GLN A 9 -3.89 -4.37 19.82
N LEU A 10 -3.71 -4.35 18.48
CA LEU A 10 -4.25 -3.30 17.62
C LEU A 10 -5.76 -3.43 17.53
N CYS A 11 -6.47 -2.35 17.86
CA CYS A 11 -7.93 -2.31 17.83
C CYS A 11 -8.44 -1.06 17.10
N LYS A 12 -9.54 -1.22 16.36
CA LYS A 12 -10.32 -0.13 15.82
C LYS A 12 -11.80 -0.38 16.03
N PHE A 13 -12.45 0.51 16.76
CA PHE A 13 -13.87 0.47 17.06
C PHE A 13 -14.54 1.73 16.52
N TYR A 14 -15.65 1.55 15.81
CA TYR A 14 -16.49 2.62 15.32
C TYR A 14 -17.81 2.64 16.08
N GLY A 15 -18.42 3.80 16.27
CA GLY A 15 -19.66 3.97 17.03
C GLY A 15 -19.45 3.85 18.55
N ALA A 16 -20.57 3.80 19.28
CA ALA A 16 -20.57 3.70 20.76
C ALA A 16 -21.76 2.85 21.24
N GLY A 17 -21.67 2.30 22.47
CA GLY A 17 -22.72 1.50 23.09
C GLY A 17 -23.05 0.24 22.29
N GLU A 18 -24.36 -0.06 22.15
CA GLU A 18 -24.85 -1.26 21.46
C GLU A 18 -24.56 -1.29 19.95
N ASN A 19 -24.30 -0.14 19.34
CA ASN A 19 -23.98 0.01 17.90
C ASN A 19 -22.46 0.04 17.64
N GLN A 20 -21.64 -0.38 18.61
CA GLN A 20 -20.18 -0.41 18.42
C GLN A 20 -19.77 -1.54 17.46
N VAL A 21 -19.11 -1.18 16.36
CA VAL A 21 -18.51 -2.13 15.42
C VAL A 21 -17.01 -2.27 15.73
N LYS A 22 -16.57 -3.50 16.03
CA LYS A 22 -15.16 -3.84 16.23
C LYS A 22 -14.53 -4.21 14.90
N ALA A 23 -14.17 -3.21 14.10
CA ALA A 23 -13.63 -3.43 12.77
C ALA A 23 -12.24 -4.12 12.79
N VAL A 24 -11.43 -3.85 13.82
CA VAL A 24 -10.19 -4.58 14.13
C VAL A 24 -10.13 -4.81 15.63
N ASN A 25 -9.82 -6.03 16.06
CA ASN A 25 -9.92 -6.43 17.45
C ASN A 25 -8.72 -7.26 17.90
N GLN A 26 -7.81 -6.65 18.67
CA GLN A 26 -6.62 -7.27 19.26
C GLN A 26 -5.72 -7.98 18.24
N VAL A 27 -5.41 -7.32 17.13
CA VAL A 27 -4.56 -7.88 16.08
C VAL A 27 -3.09 -7.69 16.44
N ASP A 28 -2.37 -8.81 16.52
CA ASP A 28 -0.93 -8.91 16.71
C ASP A 28 -0.31 -9.58 15.48
N ILE A 29 0.43 -8.82 14.67
CA ILE A 29 1.12 -9.33 13.47
C ILE A 29 2.54 -8.80 13.42
N GLN A 30 3.42 -9.55 12.75
CA GLN A 30 4.76 -9.13 12.37
C GLN A 30 4.96 -9.40 10.89
N ILE A 31 5.58 -8.46 10.18
CA ILE A 31 5.92 -8.56 8.76
C ILE A 31 7.42 -8.35 8.62
N GLU A 32 8.08 -9.26 7.90
CA GLU A 32 9.51 -9.21 7.67
C GLU A 32 9.87 -8.31 6.47
N GLN A 33 11.05 -7.77 6.49
CA GLN A 33 11.56 -6.95 5.39
C GLN A 33 11.69 -7.77 4.10
N GLY A 34 11.14 -7.25 3.00
CA GLY A 34 11.14 -7.88 1.68
C GLY A 34 10.03 -8.92 1.50
N GLU A 35 9.18 -9.15 2.50
CA GLU A 35 8.05 -10.07 2.43
C GLU A 35 6.89 -9.48 1.60
N PHE A 36 6.23 -10.32 0.80
CA PHE A 36 4.98 -9.98 0.14
C PHE A 36 3.82 -10.68 0.86
N VAL A 37 3.01 -9.91 1.58
CA VAL A 37 1.90 -10.39 2.41
C VAL A 37 0.57 -10.04 1.76
N ALA A 38 -0.33 -11.01 1.64
CA ALA A 38 -1.73 -10.78 1.27
C ALA A 38 -2.64 -10.82 2.50
N ILE A 39 -3.60 -9.90 2.58
CA ILE A 39 -4.64 -9.87 3.61
C ILE A 39 -5.96 -10.26 2.96
N VAL A 40 -6.52 -11.41 3.32
CA VAL A 40 -7.77 -11.93 2.78
C VAL A 40 -8.85 -12.05 3.84
N GLY A 41 -10.10 -12.19 3.41
CA GLY A 41 -11.27 -12.34 4.28
C GLY A 41 -12.53 -11.77 3.62
N LYS A 42 -13.69 -12.06 4.20
CA LYS A 42 -14.98 -11.61 3.68
C LYS A 42 -15.09 -10.08 3.60
N SER A 43 -16.00 -9.58 2.77
CA SER A 43 -16.31 -8.15 2.75
C SER A 43 -16.80 -7.72 4.16
N GLY A 44 -16.31 -6.56 4.63
CA GLY A 44 -16.62 -6.05 5.96
C GLY A 44 -15.84 -6.68 7.11
N SER A 45 -14.92 -7.63 6.88
CA SER A 45 -14.12 -8.27 7.95
C SER A 45 -13.06 -7.37 8.58
N GLY A 46 -12.83 -6.13 8.08
CA GLY A 46 -11.89 -5.17 8.63
C GLY A 46 -10.56 -5.03 7.88
N LYS A 47 -10.38 -5.66 6.71
CA LYS A 47 -9.12 -5.65 5.91
C LYS A 47 -8.60 -4.24 5.62
N SER A 48 -9.40 -3.40 4.96
CA SER A 48 -8.97 -2.03 4.60
C SER A 48 -8.75 -1.17 5.85
N THR A 49 -9.56 -1.35 6.90
CA THR A 49 -9.34 -0.67 8.18
C THR A 49 -7.99 -1.06 8.79
N LEU A 50 -7.65 -2.36 8.80
CA LEU A 50 -6.35 -2.81 9.25
C LEU A 50 -5.23 -2.20 8.41
N LEU A 51 -5.30 -2.35 7.08
CA LEU A 51 -4.27 -1.83 6.16
C LEU A 51 -4.07 -0.31 6.32
N HIS A 52 -5.16 0.45 6.48
CA HIS A 52 -5.07 1.91 6.70
C HIS A 52 -4.40 2.25 8.04
N MET A 53 -4.67 1.48 9.11
CA MET A 53 -3.96 1.66 10.37
C MET A 53 -2.48 1.27 10.27
N LEU A 54 -2.14 0.19 9.58
CA LEU A 54 -0.74 -0.20 9.35
C LEU A 54 0.04 0.88 8.61
N GLY A 55 -0.63 1.59 7.69
CA GLY A 55 -0.05 2.69 6.91
C GLY A 55 -0.18 4.08 7.54
N GLY A 56 -0.77 4.20 8.74
CA GLY A 56 -0.94 5.50 9.42
C GLY A 56 -1.96 6.43 8.75
N LEU A 57 -2.92 5.89 7.99
CA LEU A 57 -4.03 6.65 7.38
C LEU A 57 -5.23 6.75 8.31
N ASP A 58 -5.42 5.77 9.19
CA ASP A 58 -6.48 5.78 10.21
C ASP A 58 -5.87 5.53 11.59
N THR A 59 -6.39 6.17 12.63
CA THR A 59 -5.88 6.10 14.00
C THR A 59 -6.54 4.96 14.76
N PRO A 60 -5.79 4.06 15.42
CA PRO A 60 -6.34 2.99 16.22
C PRO A 60 -7.07 3.52 17.45
N THR A 61 -8.06 2.74 17.94
CA THR A 61 -8.70 3.00 19.23
C THR A 61 -7.81 2.56 20.39
N LYS A 62 -7.03 1.47 20.18
CA LYS A 62 -6.07 0.92 21.16
C LYS A 62 -4.95 0.20 20.42
N GLY A 63 -3.86 -0.07 21.14
CA GLY A 63 -2.72 -0.80 20.62
C GLY A 63 -1.70 0.11 19.93
N SER A 64 -0.75 -0.49 19.24
CA SER A 64 0.33 0.24 18.58
C SER A 64 0.68 -0.38 17.23
N VAL A 65 1.27 0.43 16.35
CA VAL A 65 1.90 0.01 15.09
C VAL A 65 3.31 0.55 15.06
N THR A 66 4.28 -0.34 15.01
CA THR A 66 5.71 0.00 14.83
C THR A 66 6.12 -0.32 13.40
N LEU A 67 6.60 0.67 12.66
CA LEU A 67 7.10 0.51 11.29
C LEU A 67 8.50 1.11 11.20
N ALA A 68 9.45 0.34 10.64
CA ALA A 68 10.86 0.72 10.56
C ALA A 68 11.41 1.26 11.90
N GLY A 69 11.04 0.59 13.01
CA GLY A 69 11.47 0.94 14.37
C GLY A 69 10.81 2.18 14.97
N LYS A 70 9.76 2.73 14.34
CA LYS A 70 9.02 3.91 14.84
C LYS A 70 7.58 3.55 15.15
N ASP A 71 7.10 3.86 16.36
CA ASP A 71 5.68 3.79 16.72
C ASP A 71 4.94 4.95 16.03
N LEU A 72 4.06 4.61 15.09
CA LEU A 72 3.38 5.60 14.23
C LEU A 72 2.48 6.54 15.04
N TYR A 73 1.81 6.02 16.05
CA TYR A 73 0.77 6.74 16.79
C TYR A 73 1.30 7.50 18.02
N ARG A 74 2.61 7.38 18.30
CA ARG A 74 3.32 8.29 19.21
C ARG A 74 3.93 9.50 18.50
N MET A 75 3.88 9.54 17.18
CA MET A 75 4.33 10.70 16.41
C MET A 75 3.27 11.81 16.45
N LYS A 76 3.75 13.08 16.40
CA LYS A 76 2.88 14.21 16.08
C LYS A 76 2.39 14.10 14.63
N GLU A 77 1.21 14.64 14.33
CA GLU A 77 0.56 14.53 13.02
C GLU A 77 1.46 14.96 11.86
N ASP A 78 2.14 16.09 11.97
CA ASP A 78 3.09 16.57 10.95
C ASP A 78 4.26 15.59 10.76
N ALA A 79 4.79 15.03 11.84
CA ALA A 79 5.89 14.07 11.78
C ALA A 79 5.44 12.75 11.15
N LEU A 80 4.22 12.30 11.44
CA LEU A 80 3.61 11.12 10.82
C LEU A 80 3.37 11.35 9.32
N ALA A 81 2.90 12.53 8.92
CA ALA A 81 2.71 12.89 7.51
C ALA A 81 4.04 12.84 6.72
N VAL A 82 5.12 13.40 7.30
CA VAL A 82 6.47 13.32 6.73
C VAL A 82 6.96 11.88 6.68
N PHE A 83 6.74 11.10 7.73
CA PHE A 83 7.13 9.69 7.80
C PHE A 83 6.42 8.87 6.72
N ARG A 84 5.08 9.01 6.57
CA ARG A 84 4.29 8.35 5.52
C ARG A 84 4.87 8.66 4.15
N ARG A 85 5.04 9.94 3.83
CA ARG A 85 5.57 10.37 2.52
C ARG A 85 6.93 9.75 2.19
N ARG A 86 7.80 9.57 3.20
CA ARG A 86 9.18 9.09 3.01
C ARG A 86 9.34 7.58 3.07
N LYS A 87 8.50 6.91 3.87
CA LYS A 87 8.72 5.51 4.26
C LYS A 87 7.64 4.56 3.78
N ILE A 88 6.51 5.10 3.31
CA ILE A 88 5.35 4.31 2.92
C ILE A 88 4.93 4.66 1.51
N GLY A 89 4.74 3.63 0.67
CA GLY A 89 4.07 3.74 -0.61
C GLY A 89 2.61 3.30 -0.49
N PHE A 90 1.69 3.94 -1.20
CA PHE A 90 0.30 3.51 -1.29
C PHE A 90 -0.11 3.31 -2.74
N VAL A 91 -0.81 2.20 -2.99
CA VAL A 91 -1.46 1.87 -4.25
C VAL A 91 -2.92 1.57 -3.94
N PHE A 92 -3.86 2.32 -4.53
CA PHE A 92 -5.29 2.21 -4.28
C PHE A 92 -6.04 1.72 -5.51
N GLN A 93 -7.21 1.15 -5.32
CA GLN A 93 -8.14 0.77 -6.39
C GLN A 93 -8.51 1.94 -7.30
N ALA A 94 -8.71 3.14 -6.77
CA ALA A 94 -9.09 4.34 -7.51
C ALA A 94 -7.91 5.11 -8.13
N PHE A 95 -6.69 4.53 -8.18
CA PHE A 95 -5.44 5.12 -8.69
C PHE A 95 -5.01 6.42 -7.98
N ASN A 96 -5.93 7.30 -7.64
CA ASN A 96 -5.73 8.59 -6.96
C ASN A 96 -4.67 9.46 -7.62
N LEU A 97 -4.67 9.52 -8.96
CA LEU A 97 -3.80 10.41 -9.72
C LEU A 97 -4.38 11.83 -9.72
N VAL A 98 -3.48 12.81 -9.67
CA VAL A 98 -3.85 14.22 -9.81
C VAL A 98 -4.14 14.49 -11.29
N SER A 99 -5.41 14.75 -11.62
CA SER A 99 -5.92 14.83 -12.99
C SER A 99 -5.38 16.01 -13.79
N SER A 100 -4.94 17.08 -13.13
CA SER A 100 -4.45 18.32 -13.73
C SER A 100 -2.95 18.33 -14.08
N VAL A 101 -2.23 17.28 -13.72
CA VAL A 101 -0.79 17.13 -14.00
C VAL A 101 -0.51 15.85 -14.77
N ASN A 102 0.58 15.82 -15.54
CA ASN A 102 0.94 14.68 -16.38
C ASN A 102 1.48 13.49 -15.57
N VAL A 103 1.80 12.40 -16.26
CA VAL A 103 2.32 11.15 -15.66
C VAL A 103 3.63 11.40 -14.91
N TRP A 104 4.60 12.08 -15.52
CA TRP A 104 5.87 12.39 -14.86
C TRP A 104 5.65 13.16 -13.55
N GLU A 105 4.87 14.22 -13.62
CA GLU A 105 4.55 15.06 -12.45
C GLU A 105 3.82 14.28 -11.36
N ASN A 106 2.88 13.38 -11.72
CA ASN A 106 2.26 12.49 -10.76
C ASN A 106 3.27 11.57 -10.06
N ILE A 107 4.22 11.00 -10.80
CA ILE A 107 5.25 10.09 -10.26
C ILE A 107 6.15 10.83 -9.29
N VAL A 108 6.66 12.02 -9.66
CA VAL A 108 7.63 12.76 -8.83
C VAL A 108 7.00 13.65 -7.76
N LEU A 109 5.67 13.76 -7.73
CA LEU A 109 4.93 14.58 -6.78
C LEU A 109 5.36 14.39 -5.31
N PRO A 110 5.54 13.15 -4.81
CA PRO A 110 5.98 12.95 -3.42
C PRO A 110 7.36 13.51 -3.12
N LEU A 111 8.28 13.52 -4.11
CA LEU A 111 9.60 14.12 -3.97
C LEU A 111 9.50 15.65 -3.89
N GLY A 112 8.67 16.25 -4.76
CA GLY A 112 8.42 17.69 -4.76
C GLY A 112 7.84 18.19 -3.42
N LEU A 113 6.85 17.46 -2.88
CA LEU A 113 6.26 17.76 -1.57
C LEU A 113 7.26 17.61 -0.40
N ASP A 114 8.32 16.85 -0.59
CA ASP A 114 9.38 16.67 0.41
C ASP A 114 10.59 17.61 0.18
N GLY A 115 10.54 18.45 -0.85
CA GLY A 115 11.65 19.34 -1.24
C GLY A 115 12.91 18.61 -1.70
N ARG A 116 12.78 17.35 -2.14
CA ARG A 116 13.89 16.50 -2.57
C ARG A 116 14.13 16.65 -4.07
N LYS A 117 15.40 16.58 -4.44
CA LYS A 117 15.78 16.51 -5.88
C LYS A 117 15.35 15.17 -6.46
N VAL A 118 14.91 15.20 -7.71
CA VAL A 118 14.59 14.00 -8.48
C VAL A 118 15.87 13.28 -8.87
N ASP A 119 15.99 12.01 -8.55
CA ASP A 119 16.98 11.11 -9.11
C ASP A 119 16.41 10.57 -10.44
N GLU A 120 16.69 11.30 -11.53
CA GLU A 120 16.13 10.98 -12.85
C GLU A 120 16.49 9.57 -13.32
N ALA A 121 17.70 9.10 -13.03
CA ALA A 121 18.12 7.74 -13.39
C ALA A 121 17.22 6.68 -12.73
N TYR A 122 16.94 6.84 -11.45
CA TYR A 122 16.08 5.93 -10.71
C TYR A 122 14.61 6.02 -11.17
N VAL A 123 14.11 7.23 -11.38
CA VAL A 123 12.72 7.43 -11.87
C VAL A 123 12.55 6.84 -13.26
N ASN A 124 13.51 7.05 -14.17
CA ASN A 124 13.48 6.48 -15.52
C ASN A 124 13.55 4.94 -15.48
N ASP A 125 14.33 4.34 -14.57
CA ASP A 125 14.38 2.89 -14.39
C ASP A 125 13.02 2.32 -13.92
N ILE A 126 12.32 3.02 -13.01
CA ILE A 126 10.95 2.66 -12.60
C ILE A 126 10.00 2.74 -13.80
N ILE A 127 10.02 3.86 -14.54
CA ILE A 127 9.16 4.10 -15.70
C ILE A 127 9.36 3.02 -16.77
N ALA A 128 10.61 2.69 -17.11
CA ALA A 128 10.94 1.63 -18.04
C ALA A 128 10.49 0.24 -17.53
N THR A 129 10.71 -0.05 -16.25
CA THR A 129 10.28 -1.31 -15.61
C THR A 129 8.77 -1.51 -15.70
N LEU A 130 8.00 -0.42 -15.61
CA LEU A 130 6.53 -0.45 -15.67
C LEU A 130 5.98 -0.27 -17.09
N GLY A 131 6.83 -0.05 -18.10
CA GLY A 131 6.45 0.06 -19.51
C GLY A 131 5.55 1.27 -19.81
N ILE A 132 5.86 2.42 -19.23
CA ILE A 132 5.08 3.67 -19.37
C ILE A 132 5.88 4.84 -19.96
N GLU A 133 7.05 4.56 -20.58
CA GLU A 133 7.98 5.57 -21.11
C GLU A 133 7.29 6.49 -22.14
N ASN A 134 6.47 5.90 -23.01
CA ASN A 134 5.79 6.61 -24.08
C ASN A 134 4.55 7.40 -23.59
N ARG A 135 4.31 7.45 -22.27
CA ARG A 135 3.12 8.07 -21.64
C ARG A 135 3.44 9.18 -20.64
N ILE A 136 4.72 9.49 -20.41
CA ILE A 136 5.17 10.39 -19.33
C ILE A 136 4.59 11.81 -19.43
N TYR A 137 4.23 12.27 -20.63
CA TYR A 137 3.62 13.59 -20.85
C TYR A 137 2.08 13.56 -20.96
N ASN A 138 1.47 12.35 -20.93
CA ASN A 138 0.02 12.23 -20.98
C ASN A 138 -0.62 12.65 -19.66
N LEU A 139 -1.85 13.18 -19.72
CA LEU A 139 -2.70 13.37 -18.55
C LEU A 139 -3.37 12.04 -18.14
N PRO A 140 -3.78 11.86 -16.88
CA PRO A 140 -4.42 10.63 -16.42
C PRO A 140 -5.64 10.19 -17.25
N ASN A 141 -6.47 11.12 -17.71
CA ASN A 141 -7.66 10.83 -18.53
C ASN A 141 -7.32 10.32 -19.96
N GLN A 142 -6.07 10.36 -20.37
CA GLN A 142 -5.57 9.83 -21.64
C GLN A 142 -4.99 8.42 -21.51
N LEU A 143 -5.07 7.82 -20.33
CA LEU A 143 -4.51 6.51 -19.99
C LEU A 143 -5.61 5.47 -19.79
N SER A 144 -5.33 4.22 -20.17
CA SER A 144 -6.16 3.09 -19.73
C SER A 144 -6.06 2.88 -18.22
N GLY A 145 -7.01 2.16 -17.61
CA GLY A 145 -6.98 1.84 -16.17
C GLY A 145 -5.68 1.16 -15.74
N GLY A 146 -5.21 0.16 -16.50
CA GLY A 146 -3.93 -0.50 -16.24
C GLY A 146 -2.72 0.43 -16.34
N GLN A 147 -2.72 1.39 -17.28
CA GLN A 147 -1.67 2.40 -17.36
C GLN A 147 -1.73 3.36 -16.16
N GLN A 148 -2.92 3.79 -15.74
CA GLN A 148 -3.07 4.63 -14.54
C GLN A 148 -2.56 3.90 -13.29
N GLN A 149 -2.85 2.60 -13.16
CA GLN A 149 -2.36 1.79 -12.05
C GLN A 149 -0.83 1.65 -12.05
N ARG A 150 -0.20 1.46 -13.23
CA ARG A 150 1.26 1.47 -13.36
C ARG A 150 1.87 2.80 -12.93
N VAL A 151 1.22 3.92 -13.23
CA VAL A 151 1.63 5.26 -12.74
C VAL A 151 1.49 5.36 -11.22
N ALA A 152 0.42 4.84 -10.63
CA ALA A 152 0.23 4.81 -9.17
C ALA A 152 1.32 3.96 -8.48
N ILE A 153 1.71 2.83 -9.07
CA ILE A 153 2.82 1.99 -8.59
C ILE A 153 4.15 2.76 -8.69
N ALA A 154 4.43 3.43 -9.82
CA ALA A 154 5.63 4.26 -9.98
C ALA A 154 5.72 5.34 -8.90
N ARG A 155 4.61 6.05 -8.66
CA ARG A 155 4.51 7.07 -7.61
C ARG A 155 4.74 6.50 -6.21
N ALA A 156 4.26 5.30 -5.93
CA ALA A 156 4.48 4.63 -4.65
C ALA A 156 5.97 4.28 -4.44
N LEU A 157 6.70 3.93 -5.49
CA LEU A 157 8.11 3.52 -5.45
C LEU A 157 9.11 4.69 -5.39
N VAL A 158 8.73 5.87 -5.88
CA VAL A 158 9.68 6.97 -6.16
C VAL A 158 10.49 7.44 -4.96
N ASN A 159 9.92 7.36 -3.76
CA ASN A 159 10.58 7.73 -2.50
C ASN A 159 11.44 6.62 -1.91
N ARG A 160 11.58 5.46 -2.57
CA ARG A 160 12.24 4.26 -2.02
C ARG A 160 11.67 3.91 -0.64
N PRO A 161 10.36 3.63 -0.55
CA PRO A 161 9.70 3.37 0.73
C PRO A 161 10.23 2.09 1.38
N GLU A 162 10.04 1.92 2.68
CA GLU A 162 10.33 0.68 3.39
C GLU A 162 9.25 -0.40 3.13
N ILE A 163 8.01 0.06 2.88
CA ILE A 163 6.85 -0.80 2.68
C ILE A 163 5.85 -0.15 1.71
N ILE A 164 5.16 -0.97 0.93
CA ILE A 164 4.06 -0.55 0.05
C ILE A 164 2.78 -1.24 0.54
N PHE A 165 1.74 -0.42 0.77
CA PHE A 165 0.39 -0.89 1.03
C PHE A 165 -0.45 -0.79 -0.24
N ALA A 166 -1.09 -1.90 -0.64
CA ALA A 166 -1.93 -1.97 -1.83
C ALA A 166 -3.35 -2.40 -1.44
N ASP A 167 -4.32 -1.49 -1.54
CA ASP A 167 -5.73 -1.74 -1.23
C ASP A 167 -6.49 -2.01 -2.52
N GLU A 168 -6.81 -3.28 -2.78
CA GLU A 168 -7.49 -3.78 -3.99
C GLU A 168 -6.92 -3.18 -5.30
N PRO A 169 -5.59 -3.28 -5.55
CA PRO A 169 -4.93 -2.53 -6.61
C PRO A 169 -5.43 -2.85 -8.02
N THR A 170 -6.23 -3.90 -8.18
CA THR A 170 -6.76 -4.36 -9.47
C THR A 170 -8.28 -4.39 -9.54
N GLY A 171 -8.99 -3.93 -8.51
CA GLY A 171 -10.45 -4.02 -8.42
C GLY A 171 -11.23 -3.25 -9.50
N ASN A 172 -10.60 -2.33 -10.23
CA ASN A 172 -11.18 -1.57 -11.35
C ASN A 172 -10.64 -2.01 -12.73
N LEU A 173 -9.98 -3.17 -12.82
CA LEU A 173 -9.33 -3.66 -14.02
C LEU A 173 -9.99 -4.97 -14.50
N ASP A 174 -9.90 -5.26 -15.78
CA ASP A 174 -10.23 -6.59 -16.30
C ASP A 174 -9.19 -7.63 -15.86
N SER A 175 -9.55 -8.91 -15.91
CA SER A 175 -8.72 -10.01 -15.37
C SER A 175 -7.33 -10.04 -15.98
N LYS A 176 -7.20 -9.89 -17.32
CA LYS A 176 -5.90 -9.91 -17.99
C LYS A 176 -5.00 -8.74 -17.55
N THR A 177 -5.58 -7.54 -17.50
CA THR A 177 -4.84 -6.35 -17.03
C THR A 177 -4.47 -6.47 -15.55
N SER A 178 -5.33 -7.10 -14.74
CA SER A 178 -5.08 -7.41 -13.33
C SER A 178 -3.85 -8.28 -13.16
N ASP A 179 -3.76 -9.39 -13.89
CA ASP A 179 -2.60 -10.31 -13.85
C ASP A 179 -1.30 -9.58 -14.23
N GLU A 180 -1.33 -8.74 -15.28
CA GLU A 180 -0.18 -7.95 -15.70
C GLU A 180 0.27 -6.97 -14.61
N VAL A 181 -0.66 -6.27 -13.96
CA VAL A 181 -0.36 -5.29 -12.89
C VAL A 181 0.19 -5.99 -11.66
N ILE A 182 -0.37 -7.13 -11.25
CA ILE A 182 0.13 -7.90 -10.11
C ILE A 182 1.53 -8.47 -10.38
N ALA A 183 1.76 -8.99 -11.59
CA ALA A 183 3.09 -9.47 -11.99
C ALA A 183 4.13 -8.33 -11.94
N LEU A 184 3.78 -7.13 -12.42
CA LEU A 184 4.62 -5.94 -12.33
C LEU A 184 4.87 -5.52 -10.88
N LEU A 185 3.85 -5.54 -10.02
CA LEU A 185 3.99 -5.21 -8.60
C LEU A 185 4.96 -6.19 -7.92
N LYS A 186 4.82 -7.50 -8.16
CA LYS A 186 5.72 -8.54 -7.63
C LYS A 186 7.15 -8.37 -8.17
N MET A 187 7.29 -8.11 -9.47
CA MET A 187 8.60 -7.89 -10.10
C MET A 187 9.30 -6.65 -9.52
N THR A 188 8.58 -5.54 -9.36
CA THR A 188 9.13 -4.30 -8.79
C THR A 188 9.50 -4.47 -7.31
N ALA A 189 8.69 -5.20 -6.53
CA ALA A 189 9.01 -5.55 -5.16
C ALA A 189 10.35 -6.26 -5.07
N LYS A 190 10.55 -7.30 -5.87
CA LYS A 190 11.79 -8.06 -5.92
C LYS A 190 12.98 -7.20 -6.41
N LYS A 191 12.78 -6.42 -7.49
CA LYS A 191 13.84 -5.58 -8.09
C LYS A 191 14.34 -4.52 -7.13
N TYR A 192 13.43 -3.86 -6.38
CA TYR A 192 13.75 -2.74 -5.51
C TYR A 192 13.83 -3.12 -4.02
N GLY A 193 13.71 -4.42 -3.69
CA GLY A 193 13.78 -4.92 -2.31
C GLY A 193 12.64 -4.42 -1.41
N GLN A 194 11.43 -4.27 -1.97
CA GLN A 194 10.28 -3.70 -1.27
C GLN A 194 9.51 -4.75 -0.48
N THR A 195 9.04 -4.38 0.70
CA THR A 195 8.02 -5.12 1.44
C THR A 195 6.64 -4.70 0.90
N ILE A 196 5.74 -5.65 0.67
CA ILE A 196 4.37 -5.37 0.19
C ILE A 196 3.35 -5.97 1.14
N VAL A 197 2.33 -5.19 1.48
CA VAL A 197 1.11 -5.67 2.11
C VAL A 197 -0.06 -5.34 1.21
N MET A 198 -0.76 -6.35 0.71
CA MET A 198 -1.81 -6.19 -0.29
C MET A 198 -3.13 -6.79 0.20
N ILE A 199 -4.22 -6.08 -0.03
CA ILE A 199 -5.57 -6.67 -0.03
C ILE A 199 -5.87 -7.00 -1.49
N PRO A 200 -5.93 -8.28 -1.87
CA PRO A 200 -6.27 -8.67 -3.23
C PRO A 200 -7.77 -8.48 -3.48
N HIS A 201 -8.16 -8.30 -4.75
CA HIS A 201 -9.56 -8.26 -5.15
C HIS A 201 -10.24 -9.64 -5.09
N ASP A 202 -9.47 -10.71 -5.35
CA ASP A 202 -9.90 -12.10 -5.27
C ASP A 202 -8.83 -13.00 -4.62
N ASP A 203 -9.23 -14.22 -4.24
CA ASP A 203 -8.37 -15.17 -3.55
C ASP A 203 -7.29 -15.79 -4.47
N GLU A 204 -7.47 -15.78 -5.80
CA GLU A 204 -6.48 -16.31 -6.74
C GLU A 204 -5.26 -15.38 -6.76
N ILE A 205 -5.49 -14.07 -6.75
CA ILE A 205 -4.43 -13.06 -6.66
C ILE A 205 -3.63 -13.18 -5.35
N ALA A 206 -4.27 -13.63 -4.26
CA ALA A 206 -3.58 -13.83 -2.99
C ALA A 206 -2.43 -14.87 -3.07
N GLN A 207 -2.52 -15.83 -4.00
CA GLN A 207 -1.52 -16.90 -4.17
C GLN A 207 -0.15 -16.40 -4.67
N VAL A 208 -0.05 -15.15 -5.14
CA VAL A 208 1.24 -14.58 -5.52
C VAL A 208 2.06 -14.12 -4.32
N ALA A 209 1.45 -13.98 -3.13
CA ALA A 209 2.09 -13.57 -1.89
C ALA A 209 2.95 -14.69 -1.30
N ASP A 210 3.95 -14.30 -0.50
CA ASP A 210 4.79 -15.24 0.25
C ASP A 210 4.04 -15.76 1.49
N ARG A 211 3.11 -14.93 2.02
CA ARG A 211 2.29 -15.28 3.19
C ARG A 211 0.90 -14.65 3.07
N ILE A 212 -0.11 -15.37 3.54
CA ILE A 212 -1.50 -14.92 3.57
C ILE A 212 -1.96 -14.76 5.01
N LEU A 213 -2.52 -13.59 5.36
CA LEU A 213 -3.20 -13.31 6.61
C LEU A 213 -4.71 -13.38 6.39
N VAL A 214 -5.38 -14.28 7.08
CA VAL A 214 -6.85 -14.43 7.00
C VAL A 214 -7.50 -13.64 8.13
N ILE A 215 -8.43 -12.73 7.76
CA ILE A 215 -9.16 -11.89 8.71
C ILE A 215 -10.64 -12.27 8.70
N GLU A 216 -11.16 -12.57 9.89
CA GLU A 216 -12.59 -12.79 10.17
C GLU A 216 -12.99 -11.95 11.39
N ASP A 217 -14.09 -11.20 11.26
CA ASP A 217 -14.70 -10.39 12.34
C ASP A 217 -13.66 -9.50 13.08
N GLY A 218 -12.75 -8.91 12.30
CA GLY A 218 -11.72 -8.01 12.82
C GLY A 218 -10.53 -8.69 13.51
N GLN A 219 -10.43 -10.00 13.46
CA GLN A 219 -9.33 -10.78 14.06
C GLN A 219 -8.55 -11.53 12.98
N VAL A 220 -7.25 -11.71 13.20
CA VAL A 220 -6.43 -12.61 12.37
C VAL A 220 -6.64 -14.03 12.89
N VAL A 221 -7.17 -14.91 12.05
CA VAL A 221 -7.56 -16.27 12.42
C VAL A 221 -6.64 -17.33 11.83
N ASP A 222 -5.88 -17.01 10.77
CA ASP A 222 -4.98 -17.95 10.12
C ASP A 222 -3.79 -17.24 9.46
N PHE A 223 -2.68 -17.97 9.34
CA PHE A 223 -1.45 -17.57 8.64
C PHE A 223 -1.07 -18.70 7.68
N ARG A 224 -1.06 -18.45 6.39
CA ARG A 224 -0.73 -19.46 5.35
C ARG A 224 0.46 -19.05 4.53
#